data_39ada433fce7e9490c6fde5fc5525f11
#
_entry.id   39ada433fce7e9490c6fde5fc5525f11
#
_cell.length_a   1.000
_cell.length_b   1.000
_cell.length_c   1.000
_cell.angle_alpha   90.00
_cell.angle_beta   90.00
_cell.angle_gamma   90.00
#
_symmetry.space_group_name_H-M   'P 1'
#
loop_
_entity.id
_entity.type
_entity.pdbx_description
1 polymer ?
#
loop_
_entity_poly.entity_id
_entity_poly.type
_entity_poly.pdbx_seq_one_letter_code
_entity_poly.pdbx_strand_id
1 'polypeptide(L)'
;MAIFAMSRTLGDPRMNLLPEQGYGFDQEEWERAGERLHLNDPLPSQYGYWVIDTLQGDLGQDLTDRFQVKDKLIPRLWPTAMLAGVAWVVATIIGIPLGVLSAIRRGSFLDLTGRTIAMLGYSLPTFWVGIVLIL
;
A
#
# COMPACT_ATOMS: atom_id res chain seq x y z
N MET A 1 3.97 -14.54 -2.14
CA MET A 1 3.83 -15.70 -1.24
C MET A 1 4.34 -15.45 0.19
N ALA A 2 5.55 -14.90 0.41
CA ALA A 2 6.07 -14.65 1.76
C ALA A 2 5.14 -13.78 2.63
N ILE A 3 4.68 -12.62 2.14
CA ILE A 3 3.77 -11.72 2.86
C ILE A 3 2.44 -12.42 3.17
N PHE A 4 1.91 -13.21 2.22
CA PHE A 4 0.69 -13.99 2.42
C PHE A 4 0.86 -15.02 3.54
N ALA A 5 1.97 -15.77 3.54
CA ALA A 5 2.27 -16.73 4.60
C ALA A 5 2.42 -16.01 5.95
N MET A 6 3.14 -14.88 6.01
CA MET A 6 3.27 -14.08 7.23
C MET A 6 1.91 -13.59 7.75
N SER A 7 1.00 -13.14 6.88
CA SER A 7 -0.34 -12.69 7.31
C SER A 7 -1.15 -13.82 7.95
N ARG A 8 -0.92 -15.07 7.52
CA ARG A 8 -1.58 -16.26 8.10
C ARG A 8 -0.97 -16.70 9.45
N THR A 9 0.28 -16.33 9.72
CA THR A 9 0.92 -16.63 11.01
C THR A 9 0.62 -15.57 12.09
N LEU A 10 0.17 -14.38 11.71
CA LEU A 10 -0.13 -13.27 12.63
C LEU A 10 -1.47 -13.42 13.37
N GLY A 11 -2.33 -14.33 12.94
CA GLY A 11 -3.61 -14.61 13.59
C GLY A 11 -4.58 -15.34 12.67
N ASP A 12 -5.59 -15.97 13.26
CA ASP A 12 -6.66 -16.60 12.50
C ASP A 12 -7.65 -15.53 11.99
N PRO A 13 -7.84 -15.40 10.66
CA PRO A 13 -8.76 -14.42 10.10
C PRO A 13 -10.21 -14.56 10.57
N ARG A 14 -10.61 -15.75 11.05
CA ARG A 14 -11.95 -16.02 11.59
C ARG A 14 -12.26 -15.17 12.82
N MET A 15 -11.22 -14.85 13.62
CA MET A 15 -11.38 -14.04 14.81
C MET A 15 -11.98 -12.65 14.53
N ASN A 16 -11.71 -12.08 13.35
CA ASN A 16 -12.24 -10.77 12.94
C ASN A 16 -13.62 -10.85 12.30
N LEU A 17 -14.06 -12.06 11.90
CA LEU A 17 -15.38 -12.27 11.27
C LEU A 17 -16.50 -12.53 12.29
N LEU A 18 -16.15 -13.00 13.48
CA LEU A 18 -17.10 -13.29 14.52
C LEU A 18 -17.36 -12.02 15.34
N PRO A 19 -18.63 -11.67 15.60
CA PRO A 19 -18.95 -10.56 16.50
C PRO A 19 -18.39 -10.88 17.90
N GLU A 20 -17.88 -9.86 18.57
CA GLU A 20 -17.55 -9.91 20.02
C GLU A 20 -18.83 -10.08 20.85
N GLN A 21 -19.51 -11.19 20.67
CA GLN A 21 -20.62 -11.55 21.53
C GLN A 21 -20.07 -12.34 22.70
N GLY A 22 -20.22 -11.83 23.89
CA GLY A 22 -19.72 -12.38 25.13
C GLY A 22 -20.28 -13.75 25.56
N TYR A 23 -20.90 -14.50 24.68
CA TYR A 23 -21.37 -15.86 24.88
C TYR A 23 -20.95 -16.73 23.67
N GLY A 24 -19.89 -17.50 23.86
CA GLY A 24 -19.51 -18.67 23.06
C GLY A 24 -19.50 -18.52 21.54
N PHE A 25 -18.43 -18.97 20.91
CA PHE A 25 -18.41 -19.12 19.45
C PHE A 25 -19.47 -20.14 19.01
N ASP A 26 -20.30 -19.79 18.04
CA ASP A 26 -21.07 -20.79 17.33
C ASP A 26 -20.08 -21.62 16.49
N GLN A 27 -19.92 -22.87 16.86
CA GLN A 27 -19.00 -23.80 16.21
C GLN A 27 -19.30 -23.94 14.71
N GLU A 28 -20.57 -23.89 14.34
CA GLU A 28 -20.98 -23.95 12.92
C GLU A 28 -20.55 -22.71 12.14
N GLU A 29 -20.69 -21.52 12.71
CA GLU A 29 -20.24 -20.28 12.05
C GLU A 29 -18.72 -20.26 11.90
N TRP A 30 -17.99 -20.77 12.88
CA TRP A 30 -16.55 -20.90 12.81
C TRP A 30 -16.09 -21.83 11.68
N GLU A 31 -16.72 -22.97 11.55
CA GLU A 31 -16.41 -23.94 10.50
C GLU A 31 -16.78 -23.42 9.11
N ARG A 32 -17.96 -22.81 8.96
CA ARG A 32 -18.39 -22.16 7.70
C ARG A 32 -17.46 -21.03 7.27
N ALA A 33 -16.97 -20.22 8.22
CA ALA A 33 -16.00 -19.19 7.94
C ALA A 33 -14.66 -19.78 7.46
N GLY A 34 -14.24 -20.89 8.09
CA GLY A 34 -13.04 -21.61 7.67
C GLY A 34 -13.13 -22.20 6.26
N GLU A 35 -14.25 -22.78 5.92
CA GLU A 35 -14.51 -23.33 4.57
C GLU A 35 -14.56 -22.22 3.52
N ARG A 36 -15.28 -21.11 3.79
CA ARG A 36 -15.39 -19.97 2.87
C ARG A 36 -14.05 -19.31 2.55
N LEU A 37 -13.14 -19.28 3.52
CA LEU A 37 -11.81 -18.69 3.37
C LEU A 37 -10.73 -19.71 3.01
N HIS A 38 -11.10 -20.96 2.74
CA HIS A 38 -10.18 -22.05 2.46
C HIS A 38 -9.08 -22.23 3.51
N LEU A 39 -9.37 -21.92 4.78
CA LEU A 39 -8.37 -21.93 5.85
C LEU A 39 -7.91 -23.34 6.26
N ASN A 40 -8.70 -24.34 5.91
CA ASN A 40 -8.41 -25.74 6.19
C ASN A 40 -7.49 -26.38 5.13
N ASP A 41 -7.27 -25.67 4.00
CA ASP A 41 -6.43 -26.14 2.90
C ASP A 41 -4.94 -25.86 3.15
N PRO A 42 -4.01 -26.56 2.50
CA PRO A 42 -2.59 -26.23 2.55
C PRO A 42 -2.32 -24.79 2.06
N LEU A 43 -1.35 -24.10 2.68
CA LEU A 43 -0.99 -22.71 2.34
C LEU A 43 -0.78 -22.43 0.85
N PRO A 44 -0.14 -23.32 0.06
CA PRO A 44 0.00 -23.10 -1.38
C PRO A 44 -1.34 -23.06 -2.13
N SER A 45 -2.31 -23.88 -1.73
CA SER A 45 -3.66 -23.91 -2.33
C SER A 45 -4.43 -22.63 -1.98
N GLN A 46 -4.38 -22.20 -0.73
CA GLN A 46 -4.97 -20.93 -0.28
C GLN A 46 -4.43 -19.74 -1.08
N TYR A 47 -3.11 -19.71 -1.30
CA TYR A 47 -2.48 -18.67 -2.12
C TYR A 47 -2.94 -18.75 -3.58
N GLY A 48 -3.09 -19.95 -4.12
CA GLY A 48 -3.60 -20.16 -5.48
C GLY A 48 -5.02 -19.61 -5.67
N TYR A 49 -5.93 -19.92 -4.77
CA TYR A 49 -7.30 -19.39 -4.79
C TYR A 49 -7.30 -17.86 -4.68
N TRP A 50 -6.55 -17.30 -3.73
CA TRP A 50 -6.43 -15.85 -3.58
C TRP A 50 -5.91 -15.15 -4.84
N VAL A 51 -4.93 -15.73 -5.54
CA VAL A 51 -4.41 -15.18 -6.81
C VAL A 51 -5.48 -15.22 -7.89
N ILE A 52 -6.21 -16.34 -8.02
CA ILE A 52 -7.27 -16.48 -9.03
C ILE A 52 -8.39 -15.47 -8.79
N ASP A 53 -8.87 -15.34 -7.54
CA ASP A 53 -9.91 -14.39 -7.16
C ASP A 53 -9.45 -12.94 -7.43
N THR A 54 -8.21 -12.62 -7.06
CA THR A 54 -7.61 -11.30 -7.33
C THR A 54 -7.56 -10.98 -8.83
N LEU A 55 -7.18 -11.94 -9.66
CA LEU A 55 -7.15 -11.78 -11.13
C LEU A 55 -8.54 -11.61 -11.74
N GLN A 56 -9.58 -12.17 -11.10
CA GLN A 56 -10.97 -11.98 -11.48
C GLN A 56 -11.58 -10.67 -10.95
N GLY A 57 -10.80 -9.89 -10.22
CA GLY A 57 -11.23 -8.60 -9.63
C GLY A 57 -11.96 -8.75 -8.30
N ASP A 58 -11.96 -9.94 -7.71
CA ASP A 58 -12.42 -10.15 -6.34
C ASP A 58 -11.23 -10.03 -5.37
N LEU A 59 -11.18 -8.89 -4.69
CA LEU A 59 -10.16 -8.59 -3.68
C LEU A 59 -10.60 -9.04 -2.27
N GLY A 60 -11.76 -9.70 -2.18
CA GLY A 60 -12.35 -10.12 -0.93
C GLY A 60 -13.02 -8.99 -0.16
N GLN A 61 -13.37 -9.30 1.08
CA GLN A 61 -14.00 -8.38 2.02
C GLN A 61 -13.02 -8.02 3.14
N ASP A 62 -13.11 -6.77 3.59
CA ASP A 62 -12.44 -6.32 4.79
C ASP A 62 -13.02 -7.07 6.01
N LEU A 63 -12.14 -7.66 6.80
CA LEU A 63 -12.55 -8.48 7.94
C LEU A 63 -13.11 -7.65 9.11
N THR A 64 -12.88 -6.34 9.12
CA THR A 64 -13.31 -5.45 10.20
C THR A 64 -14.73 -4.92 9.99
N ASP A 65 -15.02 -4.43 8.79
CA ASP A 65 -16.30 -3.75 8.50
C ASP A 65 -17.13 -4.43 7.41
N ARG A 66 -16.67 -5.57 6.90
CA ARG A 66 -17.32 -6.41 5.88
C ARG A 66 -17.59 -5.73 4.54
N PHE A 67 -16.99 -4.54 4.29
CA PHE A 67 -17.07 -3.89 2.98
C PHE A 67 -16.14 -4.58 1.98
N GLN A 68 -16.51 -4.52 0.71
CA GLN A 68 -15.65 -5.01 -0.38
C GLN A 68 -14.36 -4.17 -0.43
N VAL A 69 -13.21 -4.83 -0.45
CA VAL A 69 -11.90 -4.14 -0.50
C VAL A 69 -11.79 -3.27 -1.75
N LYS A 70 -12.36 -3.71 -2.89
CA LYS A 70 -12.39 -2.94 -4.14
C LYS A 70 -13.09 -1.59 -4.00
N ASP A 71 -14.18 -1.52 -3.23
CA ASP A 71 -14.98 -0.30 -3.06
C ASP A 71 -14.24 0.75 -2.23
N LYS A 72 -13.33 0.30 -1.36
CA LYS A 72 -12.42 1.18 -0.62
C LYS A 72 -11.18 1.57 -1.42
N LEU A 73 -10.69 0.68 -2.26
CA LEU A 73 -9.42 0.83 -2.97
C LEU A 73 -9.57 1.69 -4.23
N ILE A 74 -10.55 1.38 -5.08
CA ILE A 74 -10.72 2.04 -6.39
C ILE A 74 -10.86 3.55 -6.28
N PRO A 75 -11.70 4.12 -5.40
CA PRO A 75 -11.82 5.57 -5.26
C PRO A 75 -10.53 6.27 -4.84
N ARG A 76 -9.63 5.55 -4.16
CA ARG A 76 -8.35 6.08 -3.68
C ARG A 76 -7.21 5.95 -4.69
N LEU A 77 -7.35 5.05 -5.67
CA LEU A 77 -6.33 4.86 -6.70
C LEU A 77 -6.15 6.09 -7.58
N TRP A 78 -7.25 6.71 -7.99
CA TRP A 78 -7.18 7.87 -8.90
C TRP A 78 -6.48 9.08 -8.28
N PRO A 79 -6.84 9.58 -7.09
CA PRO A 79 -6.11 10.66 -6.44
C PRO A 79 -4.63 10.33 -6.22
N THR A 80 -4.34 9.09 -5.83
CA THR A 80 -2.96 8.63 -5.61
C THR A 80 -2.16 8.61 -6.92
N ALA A 81 -2.74 8.08 -7.99
CA ALA A 81 -2.10 8.04 -9.31
C ALA A 81 -1.89 9.46 -9.88
N MET A 82 -2.87 10.35 -9.71
CA MET A 82 -2.76 11.74 -10.11
C MET A 82 -1.63 12.45 -9.36
N LEU A 83 -1.59 12.32 -8.03
CA LEU A 83 -0.54 12.92 -7.22
C LEU A 83 0.85 12.39 -7.59
N ALA A 84 0.98 11.08 -7.73
CA ALA A 84 2.22 10.44 -8.14
C ALA A 84 2.66 10.87 -9.54
N GLY A 85 1.71 10.97 -10.48
CA GLY A 85 1.97 11.42 -11.85
C GLY A 85 2.45 12.86 -11.89
N VAL A 86 1.77 13.77 -11.21
CA VAL A 86 2.18 15.18 -11.12
C VAL A 86 3.56 15.29 -10.47
N ALA A 87 3.79 14.62 -9.36
CA ALA A 87 5.08 14.63 -8.68
C ALA A 87 6.21 14.12 -9.59
N TRP A 88 5.95 13.03 -10.35
CA TRP A 88 6.92 12.47 -11.28
C TRP A 88 7.24 13.45 -12.43
N VAL A 89 6.22 14.10 -13.00
CA VAL A 89 6.40 15.09 -14.07
C VAL A 89 7.23 16.28 -13.57
N VAL A 90 6.86 16.84 -12.42
CA VAL A 90 7.59 17.97 -11.81
C VAL A 90 9.05 17.59 -11.51
N ALA A 91 9.26 16.42 -10.90
CA ALA A 91 10.61 15.93 -10.59
C ALA A 91 11.45 15.75 -11.87
N THR A 92 10.85 15.26 -12.95
CA THR A 92 11.53 15.04 -14.23
C THR A 92 11.87 16.37 -14.93
N ILE A 93 10.91 17.30 -15.01
CA ILE A 93 11.10 18.61 -15.65
C ILE A 93 12.16 19.46 -14.93
N ILE A 94 12.23 19.37 -13.61
CA ILE A 94 13.19 20.13 -12.83
C ILE A 94 14.51 19.38 -12.67
N GLY A 95 14.43 18.09 -12.32
CA GLY A 95 15.59 17.28 -11.95
C GLY A 95 16.53 17.01 -13.12
N ILE A 96 15.99 16.66 -14.29
CA ILE A 96 16.84 16.37 -15.46
C ILE A 96 17.64 17.61 -15.92
N PRO A 97 17.03 18.79 -16.16
CA PRO A 97 17.79 19.97 -16.59
C PRO A 97 18.81 20.42 -15.53
N LEU A 98 18.42 20.42 -14.24
CA LEU A 98 19.36 20.80 -13.16
C LEU A 98 20.53 19.81 -13.08
N GLY A 99 20.25 18.51 -13.18
CA GLY A 99 21.30 17.48 -13.18
C GLY A 99 22.28 17.64 -14.35
N VAL A 100 21.76 17.89 -15.56
CA VAL A 100 22.58 18.12 -16.76
C VAL A 100 23.43 19.41 -16.61
N LEU A 101 22.82 20.51 -16.16
CA LEU A 101 23.54 21.77 -15.93
C LEU A 101 24.64 21.62 -14.89
N SER A 102 24.39 20.92 -13.78
CA SER A 102 25.39 20.60 -12.76
C SER A 102 26.52 19.74 -13.32
N ALA A 103 26.22 18.80 -14.21
CA ALA A 103 27.22 17.94 -14.82
C ALA A 103 28.16 18.70 -15.80
N ILE A 104 27.60 19.63 -16.56
CA ILE A 104 28.35 20.44 -17.54
C ILE A 104 29.22 21.48 -16.84
N ARG A 105 28.72 22.10 -15.76
CA ARG A 105 29.39 23.18 -15.02
C ARG A 105 29.83 22.74 -13.64
N ARG A 106 30.56 21.66 -13.54
CA ARG A 106 31.07 21.13 -12.26
C ARG A 106 31.87 22.19 -11.48
N GLY A 107 31.59 22.28 -10.17
CA GLY A 107 32.24 23.25 -9.28
C GLY A 107 31.76 24.68 -9.42
N SER A 108 30.77 24.96 -10.27
CA SER A 108 30.15 26.29 -10.39
C SER A 108 29.20 26.53 -9.21
N PHE A 109 28.84 27.81 -9.01
CA PHE A 109 27.83 28.19 -8.00
C PHE A 109 26.49 27.47 -8.22
N LEU A 110 26.08 27.25 -9.47
CA LEU A 110 24.87 26.50 -9.82
C LEU A 110 24.97 25.01 -9.40
N ASP A 111 26.11 24.39 -9.59
CA ASP A 111 26.34 23.00 -9.17
C ASP A 111 26.31 22.89 -7.63
N LEU A 112 26.98 23.81 -6.93
CA LEU A 112 27.01 23.82 -5.48
C LEU A 112 25.62 24.05 -4.87
N THR A 113 24.89 25.06 -5.36
CA THR A 113 23.51 25.34 -4.90
C THR A 113 22.55 24.19 -5.22
N GLY A 114 22.63 23.60 -6.42
CA GLY A 114 21.80 22.47 -6.80
C GLY A 114 22.00 21.26 -5.87
N ARG A 115 23.24 20.92 -5.57
CA ARG A 115 23.57 19.83 -4.63
C ARG A 115 23.12 20.15 -3.21
N THR A 116 23.31 21.41 -2.75
CA THR A 116 22.88 21.80 -1.40
C THR A 116 21.36 21.71 -1.26
N ILE A 117 20.59 22.21 -2.25
CA ILE A 117 19.14 22.10 -2.25
C ILE A 117 18.68 20.62 -2.28
N ALA A 118 19.33 19.79 -3.10
CA ALA A 118 19.01 18.37 -3.15
C ALA A 118 19.29 17.67 -1.79
N MET A 119 20.40 17.98 -1.14
CA MET A 119 20.73 17.43 0.18
C MET A 119 19.73 17.91 1.26
N LEU A 120 19.35 19.18 1.26
CA LEU A 120 18.33 19.71 2.17
C LEU A 120 16.98 19.03 1.93
N GLY A 121 16.56 18.88 0.67
CA GLY A 121 15.32 18.17 0.33
C GLY A 121 15.32 16.72 0.79
N TYR A 122 16.44 16.03 0.70
CA TYR A 122 16.60 14.66 1.20
C TYR A 122 16.60 14.55 2.73
N SER A 123 17.06 15.59 3.42
CA SER A 123 17.15 15.63 4.88
C SER A 123 15.81 15.96 5.55
N LEU A 124 14.86 16.56 4.82
CA LEU A 124 13.56 16.92 5.36
C LEU A 124 12.62 15.69 5.42
N PRO A 125 11.94 15.44 6.54
CA PRO A 125 10.93 14.40 6.63
C PRO A 125 9.78 14.70 5.65
N THR A 126 9.43 13.73 4.81
CA THR A 126 8.41 13.90 3.77
C THR A 126 7.04 14.30 4.31
N PHE A 127 6.65 13.79 5.48
CA PHE A 127 5.40 14.18 6.14
C PHE A 127 5.40 15.66 6.57
N TRP A 128 6.54 16.18 7.04
CA TRP A 128 6.66 17.58 7.44
C TRP A 128 6.51 18.51 6.22
N VAL A 129 7.18 18.18 5.11
CA VAL A 129 7.03 18.93 3.85
C VAL A 129 5.56 18.91 3.39
N GLY A 130 4.88 17.76 3.48
CA GLY A 130 3.47 17.65 3.15
C GLY A 130 2.58 18.57 4.01
N ILE A 131 2.81 18.62 5.32
CA ILE A 131 2.04 19.50 6.22
C ILE A 131 2.25 20.97 5.87
N VAL A 132 3.51 21.37 5.64
CA VAL A 132 3.83 22.78 5.30
C VAL A 132 3.23 23.21 3.97
N LEU A 133 3.08 22.30 3.00
CA LEU A 133 2.48 22.60 1.70
C LEU A 133 0.94 22.70 1.74
N ILE A 134 0.29 22.16 2.77
CA ILE A 134 -1.16 22.21 2.95
C ILE A 134 -1.60 23.46 3.74
N LEU A 135 -0.71 24.03 4.55
CA LEU A 135 -0.95 25.25 5.34
C LEU A 135 -0.81 26.50 4.50
#